data_76a5154a1c6cadf52d9b5863be3c8027
#
_entry.id   76a5154a1c6cadf52d9b5863be3c8027
#
_cell.length_a   1.000
_cell.length_b   1.000
_cell.length_c   1.000
_cell.angle_alpha   90.00
_cell.angle_beta   90.00
_cell.angle_gamma   90.00
#
_symmetry.space_group_name_H-M   'P 1'
#
loop_
_entity.id
_entity.type
_entity.pdbx_description
1 polymer ?
#
loop_
_entity_poly.entity_id
_entity_poly.type
_entity_poly.pdbx_seq_one_letter_code
_entity_poly.pdbx_strand_id
1 'polypeptide(L)'
;GTSIALPSGNKVAHASGGLTLAKLLSAKEIIDANDVDPEEEKFIVCSAGQITDLLNVTQVTSSDFATVKALAQGEIDTYLGFKFIRSQRLGTDSDGNRQVLAFCKSAIGLAVGADISTKISERADKNYATQVFLSMTIGATRIEEEKLVEIACTE
;
A
#
# COMPACT_ATOMS: atom_id res chain seq x y z
N GLY A 1 -20.52 0.36 9.28
CA GLY A 1 -19.43 0.06 10.20
C GLY A 1 -18.79 1.34 10.71
N THR A 2 -18.27 1.34 11.91
CA THR A 2 -17.57 2.50 12.47
C THR A 2 -16.15 2.52 11.90
N SER A 3 -15.73 3.64 11.29
CA SER A 3 -14.35 3.82 10.87
C SER A 3 -13.50 4.21 12.09
N ILE A 4 -12.48 3.43 12.38
CA ILE A 4 -11.53 3.72 13.46
C ILE A 4 -10.25 4.26 12.83
N ALA A 5 -9.83 5.45 13.23
CA ALA A 5 -8.59 6.06 12.77
C ALA A 5 -7.37 5.26 13.24
N LEU A 6 -6.28 5.34 12.50
CA LEU A 6 -4.99 4.78 12.92
C LEU A 6 -4.44 5.61 14.10
N PRO A 7 -3.83 4.97 15.13
CA PRO A 7 -3.16 5.67 16.21
C PRO A 7 -2.13 6.69 15.72
N SER A 8 -2.01 7.82 16.41
CA SER A 8 -1.08 8.90 16.01
C SER A 8 0.39 8.46 16.02
N GLY A 9 0.74 7.50 16.88
CA GLY A 9 2.09 6.92 16.94
C GLY A 9 2.49 6.13 15.70
N ASN A 10 1.50 5.66 14.92
CA ASN A 10 1.72 4.87 13.70
C ASN A 10 1.61 5.73 12.43
N LYS A 11 1.84 7.03 12.55
CA LYS A 11 1.79 7.97 11.44
C LYS A 11 3.11 8.70 11.28
N VAL A 12 3.65 8.68 10.06
CA VAL A 12 4.81 9.49 9.68
C VAL A 12 4.31 10.73 8.95
N ALA A 13 4.65 11.91 9.47
CA ALA A 13 4.22 13.20 8.94
C ALA A 13 4.76 13.45 7.52
N HIS A 14 4.03 14.26 6.73
CA HIS A 14 4.40 14.56 5.35
C HIS A 14 5.70 15.38 5.22
N ALA A 15 6.06 16.19 6.24
CA ALA A 15 7.27 17.02 6.27
C ALA A 15 7.50 17.79 4.95
N SER A 16 6.42 18.27 4.32
CA SER A 16 6.40 19.02 3.05
C SER A 16 7.19 18.36 1.90
N GLY A 17 7.22 17.04 1.85
CA GLY A 17 7.95 16.29 0.83
C GLY A 17 7.29 14.96 0.45
N GLY A 18 7.71 14.42 -0.68
CA GLY A 18 7.33 13.11 -1.16
C GLY A 18 7.91 11.96 -0.32
N LEU A 19 7.96 10.77 -0.89
CA LEU A 19 8.54 9.61 -0.22
C LEU A 19 10.07 9.72 -0.19
N THR A 20 10.65 9.73 1.02
CA THR A 20 12.10 9.81 1.22
C THR A 20 12.62 8.58 1.98
N LEU A 21 13.93 8.34 1.87
CA LEU A 21 14.60 7.28 2.63
C LEU A 21 14.37 7.44 4.15
N ALA A 22 14.42 8.66 4.66
CA ALA A 22 14.20 8.95 6.08
C ALA A 22 12.80 8.50 6.53
N LYS A 23 11.75 8.76 5.74
CA LYS A 23 10.39 8.33 6.04
C LYS A 23 10.26 6.80 6.05
N LEU A 24 10.93 6.11 5.12
CA LEU A 24 10.96 4.63 5.09
C LEU A 24 11.64 4.06 6.33
N LEU A 25 12.76 4.65 6.76
CA LEU A 25 13.47 4.26 7.97
C LEU A 25 12.62 4.51 9.22
N SER A 26 11.94 5.66 9.32
CA SER A 26 11.02 5.94 10.42
C SER A 26 9.84 4.97 10.46
N ALA A 27 9.27 4.61 9.32
CA ALA A 27 8.21 3.61 9.27
C ALA A 27 8.71 2.23 9.71
N LYS A 28 9.92 1.86 9.31
CA LYS A 28 10.55 0.61 9.75
C LYS A 28 10.81 0.62 11.25
N GLU A 29 11.33 1.72 11.78
CA GLU A 29 11.58 1.89 13.22
C GLU A 29 10.30 1.72 14.04
N ILE A 30 9.19 2.31 13.61
CA ILE A 30 7.89 2.17 14.29
C ILE A 30 7.42 0.71 14.30
N ILE A 31 7.54 0.00 13.18
CA ILE A 31 7.15 -1.42 13.09
C ILE A 31 8.05 -2.28 13.98
N ASP A 32 9.35 -2.06 13.93
CA ASP A 32 10.33 -2.84 14.70
C ASP A 32 10.23 -2.52 16.21
N ALA A 33 9.83 -1.30 16.59
CA ALA A 33 9.59 -0.91 18.00
C ALA A 33 8.36 -1.59 18.61
N ASN A 34 7.44 -2.07 17.80
CA ASN A 34 6.26 -2.82 18.22
C ASN A 34 6.51 -4.33 18.34
N ASP A 35 7.77 -4.76 18.45
CA ASP A 35 8.19 -6.17 18.61
C ASP A 35 7.61 -7.11 17.52
N VAL A 36 7.48 -6.61 16.30
CA VAL A 36 7.01 -7.41 15.16
C VAL A 36 8.12 -8.38 14.75
N ASP A 37 7.74 -9.63 14.46
CA ASP A 37 8.66 -10.67 14.02
C ASP A 37 9.51 -10.17 12.81
N PRO A 38 10.85 -10.19 12.92
CA PRO A 38 11.74 -9.77 11.83
C PRO A 38 11.58 -10.60 10.56
N GLU A 39 11.17 -11.87 10.68
CA GLU A 39 10.98 -12.78 9.56
C GLU A 39 9.65 -12.54 8.82
N GLU A 40 8.72 -11.77 9.41
CA GLU A 40 7.44 -11.49 8.79
C GLU A 40 7.62 -10.58 7.55
N GLU A 41 6.95 -10.95 6.45
CA GLU A 41 6.95 -10.17 5.21
C GLU A 41 6.31 -8.80 5.44
N LYS A 42 7.08 -7.74 5.13
CA LYS A 42 6.65 -6.34 5.21
C LYS A 42 6.35 -5.81 3.81
N PHE A 43 5.22 -5.18 3.64
CA PHE A 43 4.76 -4.61 2.39
C PHE A 43 4.64 -3.09 2.50
N ILE A 44 4.85 -2.41 1.39
CA ILE A 44 4.55 -0.99 1.26
C ILE A 44 3.78 -0.73 -0.04
N VAL A 45 2.67 -0.01 0.08
CA VAL A 45 1.88 0.39 -1.08
C VAL A 45 2.15 1.85 -1.37
N CYS A 46 2.63 2.15 -2.57
CA CYS A 46 2.99 3.50 -3.00
C CYS A 46 2.50 3.80 -4.42
N SER A 47 2.37 5.09 -4.75
CA SER A 47 2.09 5.55 -6.11
C SER A 47 3.35 5.62 -6.97
N ALA A 48 3.18 5.83 -8.27
CA ALA A 48 4.31 6.00 -9.19
C ALA A 48 5.11 7.28 -8.88
N GLY A 49 4.44 8.36 -8.45
CA GLY A 49 5.09 9.63 -8.08
C GLY A 49 6.08 9.42 -6.94
N GLN A 50 5.70 8.68 -5.92
CA GLN A 50 6.55 8.42 -4.75
C GLN A 50 7.80 7.60 -5.05
N ILE A 51 7.75 6.71 -6.05
CA ILE A 51 8.96 6.02 -6.53
C ILE A 51 9.90 7.00 -7.24
N THR A 52 9.34 7.93 -8.01
CA THR A 52 10.12 9.00 -8.65
C THR A 52 10.76 9.91 -7.60
N ASP A 53 10.02 10.26 -6.53
CA ASP A 53 10.56 11.05 -5.43
C ASP A 53 11.71 10.35 -4.74
N LEU A 54 11.59 9.03 -4.53
CA LEU A 54 12.66 8.23 -3.93
C LEU A 54 13.93 8.22 -4.80
N LEU A 55 13.78 8.24 -6.13
CA LEU A 55 14.91 8.38 -7.06
C LEU A 55 15.55 9.78 -7.02
N ASN A 56 14.76 10.81 -6.76
CA ASN A 56 15.23 12.19 -6.73
C ASN A 56 15.92 12.60 -5.41
N VAL A 57 15.87 11.73 -4.39
CA VAL A 57 16.50 12.02 -3.10
C VAL A 57 18.03 12.03 -3.27
N THR A 58 18.64 13.19 -3.05
CA THR A 58 20.10 13.40 -3.16
C THR A 58 20.94 12.64 -2.14
N GLN A 59 20.29 12.06 -1.13
CA GLN A 59 20.92 11.27 -0.06
C GLN A 59 21.14 9.80 -0.42
N VAL A 60 20.63 9.36 -1.57
CA VAL A 60 20.83 7.97 -2.03
C VAL A 60 22.28 7.82 -2.48
N THR A 61 23.04 6.96 -1.81
CA THR A 61 24.43 6.65 -2.19
C THR A 61 24.47 5.89 -3.51
N SER A 62 25.63 5.83 -4.17
CA SER A 62 25.75 5.20 -5.50
C SER A 62 25.23 3.74 -5.53
N SER A 63 25.43 2.97 -4.45
CA SER A 63 24.93 1.60 -4.35
C SER A 63 23.41 1.56 -4.12
N ASP A 64 22.90 2.44 -3.26
CA ASP A 64 21.46 2.55 -2.99
C ASP A 64 20.71 3.06 -4.21
N PHE A 65 21.31 3.98 -4.96
CA PHE A 65 20.74 4.48 -6.20
C PHE A 65 20.55 3.36 -7.24
N ALA A 66 21.51 2.45 -7.38
CA ALA A 66 21.38 1.30 -8.26
C ALA A 66 20.20 0.40 -7.86
N THR A 67 20.02 0.16 -6.54
CA THR A 67 18.91 -0.63 -6.00
C THR A 67 17.56 0.06 -6.21
N VAL A 68 17.46 1.36 -5.92
CA VAL A 68 16.24 2.14 -6.14
C VAL A 68 15.90 2.24 -7.63
N LYS A 69 16.90 2.35 -8.50
CA LYS A 69 16.71 2.32 -9.95
C LYS A 69 16.17 0.97 -10.42
N ALA A 70 16.71 -0.13 -9.94
CA ALA A 70 16.21 -1.47 -10.24
C ALA A 70 14.77 -1.68 -9.72
N LEU A 71 14.45 -1.14 -8.53
CA LEU A 71 13.07 -1.10 -8.02
C LEU A 71 12.15 -0.30 -8.95
N ALA A 72 12.56 0.88 -9.42
CA ALA A 72 11.76 1.71 -10.32
C ALA A 72 11.55 1.04 -11.68
N GLN A 73 12.54 0.32 -12.19
CA GLN A 73 12.47 -0.47 -13.42
C GLN A 73 11.64 -1.75 -13.28
N GLY A 74 11.37 -2.18 -12.04
CA GLY A 74 10.62 -3.41 -11.76
C GLY A 74 11.47 -4.68 -11.82
N GLU A 75 12.79 -4.57 -11.80
CA GLU A 75 13.71 -5.70 -11.75
C GLU A 75 13.75 -6.34 -10.37
N ILE A 76 13.55 -5.54 -9.31
CA ILE A 76 13.44 -5.99 -7.94
C ILE A 76 12.16 -5.42 -7.31
N ASP A 77 11.58 -6.15 -6.38
CA ASP A 77 10.37 -5.75 -5.66
C ASP A 77 10.64 -5.33 -4.22
N THR A 78 11.85 -5.56 -3.72
CA THR A 78 12.18 -5.41 -2.30
C THR A 78 13.27 -4.37 -2.09
N TYR A 79 13.03 -3.41 -1.18
CA TYR A 79 14.00 -2.43 -0.73
C TYR A 79 13.83 -2.17 0.77
N LEU A 80 14.91 -2.11 1.53
CA LEU A 80 14.95 -1.93 3.00
C LEU A 80 14.09 -2.95 3.79
N GLY A 81 13.86 -4.13 3.24
CA GLY A 81 13.02 -5.17 3.84
C GLY A 81 11.53 -5.01 3.56
N PHE A 82 11.11 -3.99 2.81
CA PHE A 82 9.74 -3.84 2.33
C PHE A 82 9.60 -4.35 0.90
N LYS A 83 8.52 -5.09 0.65
CA LYS A 83 8.09 -5.43 -0.69
C LYS A 83 7.18 -4.33 -1.23
N PHE A 84 7.56 -3.72 -2.34
CA PHE A 84 6.86 -2.59 -2.92
C PHE A 84 5.71 -3.03 -3.81
N ILE A 85 4.52 -2.51 -3.53
CA ILE A 85 3.31 -2.70 -4.34
C ILE A 85 2.92 -1.34 -4.93
N ARG A 86 2.83 -1.26 -6.24
CA ARG A 86 2.44 -0.02 -6.93
C ARG A 86 0.93 0.06 -7.08
N SER A 87 0.32 1.12 -6.59
CA SER A 87 -1.10 1.38 -6.74
C SER A 87 -1.40 2.87 -6.77
N GLN A 88 -2.18 3.31 -7.76
CA GLN A 88 -2.69 4.70 -7.82
C GLN A 88 -4.00 4.89 -7.03
N ARG A 89 -4.51 3.83 -6.39
CA ARG A 89 -5.77 3.85 -5.63
C ARG A 89 -5.61 4.26 -4.17
N LEU A 90 -4.44 4.73 -3.79
CA LEU A 90 -4.20 5.26 -2.45
C LEU A 90 -5.06 6.49 -2.19
N GLY A 91 -5.62 6.57 -0.99
CA GLY A 91 -6.35 7.75 -0.54
C GLY A 91 -5.45 8.95 -0.31
N THR A 92 -6.07 10.10 -0.16
CA THR A 92 -5.43 11.33 0.30
C THR A 92 -6.00 11.73 1.66
N ASP A 93 -5.21 12.39 2.48
CA ASP A 93 -5.68 13.00 3.71
C ASP A 93 -6.45 14.30 3.45
N SER A 94 -6.92 14.98 4.53
CA SER A 94 -7.63 16.26 4.45
C SER A 94 -6.79 17.39 3.84
N ASP A 95 -5.48 17.28 3.90
CA ASP A 95 -4.52 18.27 3.42
C ASP A 95 -4.04 17.97 1.99
N GLY A 96 -4.59 16.92 1.37
CA GLY A 96 -4.27 16.51 0.01
C GLY A 96 -3.01 15.66 -0.14
N ASN A 97 -2.39 15.24 0.99
CA ASN A 97 -1.22 14.36 0.93
C ASN A 97 -1.63 12.92 0.66
N ARG A 98 -0.88 12.23 -0.17
CA ARG A 98 -1.08 10.82 -0.46
C ARG A 98 -0.70 9.94 0.73
N GLN A 99 -1.59 9.04 1.11
CA GLN A 99 -1.37 8.12 2.23
C GLN A 99 -0.70 6.84 1.73
N VAL A 100 0.61 6.73 1.92
CA VAL A 100 1.37 5.50 1.70
C VAL A 100 1.20 4.60 2.90
N LEU A 101 0.94 3.31 2.68
CA LEU A 101 0.73 2.34 3.74
C LEU A 101 1.87 1.34 3.78
N ALA A 102 2.56 1.25 4.90
CA ALA A 102 3.52 0.21 5.21
C ALA A 102 2.91 -0.74 6.25
N PHE A 103 2.91 -2.04 6.00
CA PHE A 103 2.28 -3.02 6.87
C PHE A 103 2.91 -4.40 6.77
N CYS A 104 2.74 -5.18 7.82
CA CYS A 104 3.09 -6.59 7.85
C CYS A 104 1.93 -7.45 7.33
N LYS A 105 2.23 -8.63 6.83
CA LYS A 105 1.23 -9.53 6.24
C LYS A 105 0.05 -9.83 7.17
N SER A 106 0.32 -9.99 8.47
CA SER A 106 -0.71 -10.28 9.49
C SER A 106 -1.56 -9.07 9.87
N ALA A 107 -1.13 -7.83 9.54
CA ALA A 107 -1.83 -6.60 9.92
C ALA A 107 -3.21 -6.46 9.28
N ILE A 108 -3.41 -7.06 8.11
CA ILE A 108 -4.64 -6.93 7.31
C ILE A 108 -5.26 -8.30 7.07
N GLY A 109 -6.52 -8.44 7.40
CA GLY A 109 -7.32 -9.63 7.09
C GLY A 109 -8.18 -9.41 5.86
N LEU A 110 -8.17 -10.38 4.95
CA LEU A 110 -9.06 -10.45 3.80
C LEU A 110 -10.07 -11.57 4.03
N ALA A 111 -11.36 -11.25 3.93
CA ALA A 111 -12.43 -12.23 3.98
C ALA A 111 -13.13 -12.31 2.62
N VAL A 112 -13.26 -13.53 2.11
CA VAL A 112 -14.02 -13.82 0.88
C VAL A 112 -15.33 -14.50 1.31
N GLY A 113 -16.44 -13.74 1.25
CA GLY A 113 -17.77 -14.25 1.62
C GLY A 113 -18.40 -15.09 0.53
N ALA A 114 -18.22 -14.68 -0.72
CA ALA A 114 -18.63 -15.46 -1.89
C ALA A 114 -17.57 -15.30 -2.97
N ASP A 115 -17.14 -16.40 -3.54
CA ASP A 115 -16.20 -16.44 -4.65
C ASP A 115 -16.87 -15.93 -5.95
N ILE A 116 -16.09 -15.78 -7.01
CA ILE A 116 -16.58 -15.30 -8.30
C ILE A 116 -17.67 -16.23 -8.82
N SER A 117 -18.90 -15.71 -8.90
CA SER A 117 -20.03 -16.38 -9.52
C SER A 117 -20.36 -15.71 -10.85
N THR A 118 -20.41 -16.51 -11.91
CA THR A 118 -20.72 -16.06 -13.25
C THR A 118 -22.07 -16.61 -13.68
N LYS A 119 -22.97 -15.73 -14.15
CA LYS A 119 -24.24 -16.13 -14.78
C LYS A 119 -24.28 -15.58 -16.20
N ILE A 120 -24.57 -16.47 -17.15
CA ILE A 120 -24.75 -16.12 -18.55
C ILE A 120 -26.22 -16.37 -18.86
N SER A 121 -26.93 -15.36 -19.34
CA SER A 121 -28.34 -15.41 -19.70
C SER A 121 -28.63 -14.50 -20.90
N GLU A 122 -29.71 -14.83 -21.62
CA GLU A 122 -30.22 -13.97 -22.67
C GLU A 122 -31.24 -12.97 -22.10
N ARG A 123 -31.19 -11.74 -22.56
CA ARG A 123 -32.13 -10.70 -22.17
C ARG A 123 -33.13 -10.43 -23.27
N ALA A 124 -34.37 -10.86 -23.04
CA ALA A 124 -35.48 -10.64 -23.99
C ALA A 124 -35.80 -9.14 -24.21
N ASP A 125 -35.52 -8.29 -23.20
CA ASP A 125 -35.75 -6.84 -23.26
C ASP A 125 -34.66 -6.09 -24.07
N LYS A 126 -33.60 -6.78 -24.49
CA LYS A 126 -32.48 -6.22 -25.27
C LYS A 126 -32.18 -7.02 -26.54
N ASN A 127 -33.21 -7.34 -27.31
CA ASN A 127 -33.11 -8.11 -28.56
C ASN A 127 -32.34 -9.44 -28.37
N TYR A 128 -32.60 -10.14 -27.26
CA TYR A 128 -31.93 -11.40 -26.90
C TYR A 128 -30.41 -11.31 -26.79
N ALA A 129 -29.89 -10.11 -26.44
CA ALA A 129 -28.48 -9.92 -26.23
C ALA A 129 -27.98 -10.79 -25.05
N THR A 130 -26.82 -11.42 -25.21
CA THR A 130 -26.21 -12.23 -24.16
C THR A 130 -25.71 -11.31 -23.05
N GLN A 131 -26.19 -11.54 -21.83
CA GLN A 131 -25.74 -10.87 -20.61
C GLN A 131 -24.78 -11.78 -19.86
N VAL A 132 -23.62 -11.25 -19.49
CA VAL A 132 -22.69 -11.87 -18.56
C VAL A 132 -22.74 -11.09 -17.25
N PHE A 133 -23.17 -11.74 -16.18
CA PHE A 133 -23.21 -11.17 -14.83
C PHE A 133 -22.16 -11.81 -13.95
N LEU A 134 -21.29 -11.00 -13.37
CA LEU A 134 -20.26 -11.43 -12.41
C LEU A 134 -20.57 -10.83 -11.05
N SER A 135 -20.52 -11.66 -10.02
CA SER A 135 -20.62 -11.22 -8.62
C SER A 135 -19.56 -11.85 -7.76
N MET A 136 -19.04 -11.09 -6.81
CA MET A 136 -18.08 -11.52 -5.79
C MET A 136 -18.33 -10.71 -4.53
N THR A 137 -18.21 -11.35 -3.37
CA THR A 137 -18.32 -10.67 -2.08
C THR A 137 -17.01 -10.79 -1.33
N ILE A 138 -16.30 -9.67 -1.20
CA ILE A 138 -15.04 -9.59 -0.47
C ILE A 138 -15.10 -8.45 0.53
N GLY A 139 -14.36 -8.61 1.63
CA GLY A 139 -14.15 -7.56 2.62
C GLY A 139 -12.71 -7.62 3.13
N ALA A 140 -12.16 -6.49 3.47
CA ALA A 140 -10.86 -6.40 4.11
C ALA A 140 -10.96 -5.53 5.34
N THR A 141 -10.22 -5.88 6.38
CA THR A 141 -10.16 -5.10 7.61
C THR A 141 -8.77 -5.14 8.21
N ARG A 142 -8.44 -4.11 8.97
CA ARG A 142 -7.25 -4.07 9.81
C ARG A 142 -7.50 -4.98 11.02
N ILE A 143 -6.55 -5.86 11.32
CA ILE A 143 -6.58 -6.77 12.46
C ILE A 143 -5.69 -6.21 13.56
N GLU A 144 -4.42 -5.92 13.25
CA GLU A 144 -3.43 -5.42 14.19
C GLU A 144 -2.97 -4.03 13.78
N GLU A 145 -3.24 -3.04 14.60
CA GLU A 145 -2.89 -1.65 14.28
C GLU A 145 -1.42 -1.33 14.53
N GLU A 146 -0.75 -2.06 15.41
CA GLU A 146 0.67 -1.90 15.72
C GLU A 146 1.58 -2.28 14.55
N LYS A 147 1.09 -3.15 13.65
CA LYS A 147 1.81 -3.64 12.46
C LYS A 147 1.53 -2.85 11.19
N LEU A 148 0.86 -1.70 11.30
CA LEU A 148 0.51 -0.87 10.18
C LEU A 148 0.91 0.57 10.43
N VAL A 149 1.63 1.17 9.49
CA VAL A 149 2.11 2.56 9.53
C VAL A 149 1.62 3.32 8.31
N GLU A 150 1.09 4.51 8.52
CA GLU A 150 0.69 5.46 7.49
C GLU A 150 1.81 6.49 7.31
N ILE A 151 2.26 6.68 6.07
CA ILE A 151 3.25 7.68 5.72
C ILE A 151 2.57 8.72 4.83
N ALA A 152 2.44 9.95 5.31
CA ALA A 152 1.92 11.03 4.50
C ALA A 152 3.00 11.54 3.54
N CYS A 153 2.65 11.69 2.25
CA CYS A 153 3.54 12.16 1.21
C CYS A 153 2.84 13.24 0.39
N THR A 154 3.50 14.38 0.21
CA THR A 154 3.03 15.40 -0.73
C THR A 154 3.27 14.90 -2.16
N GLU A 155 2.28 15.06 -3.03
CA GLU A 155 2.37 14.78 -4.48
C GLU A 155 2.26 16.06 -5.28
#